data_26db3faf758c5129d246cb966bc4c321
#
_entry.id   26db3faf758c5129d246cb966bc4c321
#
_cell.length_a   1.000
_cell.length_b   1.000
_cell.length_c   1.000
_cell.angle_alpha   90.00
_cell.angle_beta   90.00
_cell.angle_gamma   90.00
#
_symmetry.space_group_name_H-M   'P 1'
#
loop_
_entity.id
_entity.type
_entity.pdbx_description
1 polymer ?
#
loop_
_entity_poly.entity_id
_entity_poly.type
_entity_poly.pdbx_seq_one_letter_code
_entity_poly.pdbx_strand_id
1 'polypeptide(L)'
;MDEHQSGVKLGEALEAKKELDAKAQKILEEKEADSRMRTYTGPLGRAVAVLLCVWTAFQLYFTTIGAISAVNLRAIHCIFLLVFTFLLFPTFKKEKRKRKLPPLWDVAFILCSAGSFLYLILNYTRIARTGGRISDMEAAIALVAVVCVFEAARRASGNLAVLAGIFLAYNWFGAYLPGYLGHNGFTLKRVLITQFWGTQGILGTGIGVSATYIFLFVVFGAFLKYSGFSKFINDFSLTLVGTTSGGPAKVAVIASGLMGMINGSAIANVATTGTITIPLMKRIGYKSEFAGAVEAVASTGGQFTPPIMGAVGFVMAEFLNLSYTYVALAAVTPALLYYCLLYTSDAA
;
A
#
# COMPACT_ATOMS: atom_id res chain seq x y z
N MET A 1 2.60 24.42 -49.93
CA MET A 1 1.40 24.49 -49.05
C MET A 1 1.32 23.35 -48.03
N ASP A 2 2.04 22.25 -48.24
CA ASP A 2 1.98 21.07 -47.32
C ASP A 2 2.81 21.15 -46.02
N GLU A 3 3.92 21.87 -46.01
CA GLU A 3 4.77 21.96 -44.81
C GLU A 3 4.11 22.79 -43.69
N HIS A 4 3.34 23.81 -44.05
CA HIS A 4 2.67 24.66 -43.02
C HIS A 4 1.49 23.92 -42.38
N GLN A 5 0.77 23.08 -43.10
CA GLN A 5 -0.30 22.23 -42.54
C GLN A 5 0.25 21.08 -41.67
N SER A 6 1.42 20.56 -41.99
CA SER A 6 2.09 19.52 -41.22
C SER A 6 2.59 20.07 -39.86
N GLY A 7 3.11 21.30 -39.82
CA GLY A 7 3.56 21.96 -38.59
C GLY A 7 2.41 22.29 -37.63
N VAL A 8 1.25 22.73 -38.15
CA VAL A 8 0.06 23.02 -37.34
C VAL A 8 -0.52 21.73 -36.70
N LYS A 9 -0.63 20.65 -37.48
CA LYS A 9 -1.08 19.33 -36.97
C LYS A 9 -0.14 18.76 -35.89
N LEU A 10 1.17 18.97 -36.01
CA LEU A 10 2.16 18.55 -35.01
C LEU A 10 2.04 19.38 -33.74
N GLY A 11 1.76 20.69 -33.86
CA GLY A 11 1.52 21.57 -32.71
C GLY A 11 0.26 21.17 -31.93
N GLU A 12 -0.85 20.95 -32.62
CA GLU A 12 -2.12 20.50 -32.02
C GLU A 12 -1.98 19.11 -31.35
N ALA A 13 -1.23 18.19 -31.95
CA ALA A 13 -0.97 16.87 -31.38
C ALA A 13 -0.10 16.96 -30.10
N LEU A 14 0.85 17.90 -30.05
CA LEU A 14 1.68 18.15 -28.88
C LEU A 14 0.89 18.82 -27.74
N GLU A 15 -0.01 19.74 -28.04
CA GLU A 15 -0.89 20.33 -27.05
C GLU A 15 -1.91 19.34 -26.50
N ALA A 16 -2.55 18.55 -27.34
CA ALA A 16 -3.46 17.47 -26.94
C ALA A 16 -2.74 16.44 -26.04
N LYS A 17 -1.48 16.12 -26.35
CA LYS A 17 -0.66 15.25 -25.50
C LYS A 17 -0.38 15.86 -24.14
N LYS A 18 -0.03 17.15 -24.07
CA LYS A 18 0.20 17.87 -22.80
C LYS A 18 -1.07 17.94 -21.96
N GLU A 19 -2.23 18.16 -22.57
CA GLU A 19 -3.52 18.14 -21.85
C GLU A 19 -3.87 16.74 -21.33
N LEU A 20 -3.61 15.69 -22.10
CA LEU A 20 -3.84 14.30 -21.67
C LEU A 20 -2.93 13.93 -20.50
N ASP A 21 -1.65 14.28 -20.59
CA ASP A 21 -0.68 14.06 -19.52
C ASP A 21 -1.05 14.85 -18.26
N ALA A 22 -1.53 16.09 -18.39
CA ALA A 22 -2.01 16.87 -17.27
C ALA A 22 -3.30 16.31 -16.63
N LYS A 23 -4.22 15.77 -17.44
CA LYS A 23 -5.43 15.08 -16.94
C LYS A 23 -5.06 13.75 -16.26
N ALA A 24 -4.16 12.97 -16.83
CA ALA A 24 -3.66 11.74 -16.23
C ALA A 24 -2.96 12.02 -14.90
N GLN A 25 -2.11 13.05 -14.82
CA GLN A 25 -1.48 13.48 -13.57
C GLN A 25 -2.50 13.92 -12.53
N LYS A 26 -3.56 14.66 -12.91
CA LYS A 26 -4.62 15.04 -11.97
C LYS A 26 -5.38 13.83 -11.43
N ILE A 27 -5.69 12.84 -12.27
CA ILE A 27 -6.36 11.61 -11.83
C ILE A 27 -5.46 10.79 -10.91
N LEU A 28 -4.17 10.67 -11.20
CA LEU A 28 -3.18 10.07 -10.32
C LEU A 28 -3.10 10.83 -8.99
N GLU A 29 -3.03 12.15 -9.04
CA GLU A 29 -3.01 13.02 -7.86
C GLU A 29 -4.28 12.92 -7.01
N GLU A 30 -5.43 12.63 -7.57
CA GLU A 30 -6.68 12.44 -6.83
C GLU A 30 -6.84 11.04 -6.25
N LYS A 31 -6.31 10.03 -6.91
CA LYS A 31 -6.54 8.62 -6.54
C LYS A 31 -5.39 7.97 -5.77
N GLU A 32 -4.15 8.39 -5.97
CA GLU A 32 -3.02 7.84 -5.22
C GLU A 32 -2.82 8.56 -3.88
N ALA A 33 -2.75 7.77 -2.81
CA ALA A 33 -2.44 8.29 -1.47
C ALA A 33 -1.05 8.96 -1.45
N ASP A 34 -0.09 8.43 -2.19
CA ASP A 34 1.29 8.92 -2.28
C ASP A 34 1.39 10.33 -2.88
N SER A 35 0.51 10.66 -3.82
CA SER A 35 0.47 11.99 -4.43
C SER A 35 -0.02 13.09 -3.48
N ARG A 36 -0.62 12.71 -2.35
CA ARG A 36 -1.13 13.63 -1.32
C ARG A 36 -0.13 13.93 -0.22
N MET A 37 1.05 13.29 -0.23
CA MET A 37 2.04 13.45 0.82
C MET A 37 2.59 14.88 0.86
N ARG A 38 2.85 15.35 2.08
CA ARG A 38 3.57 16.60 2.32
C ARG A 38 5.05 16.41 2.02
N THR A 39 5.66 17.43 1.46
CA THR A 39 7.11 17.52 1.27
C THR A 39 7.66 18.59 2.20
N TYR A 40 8.65 18.22 3.00
CA TYR A 40 9.36 19.14 3.86
C TYR A 40 10.63 19.62 3.20
N THR A 41 10.89 20.93 3.28
CA THR A 41 12.10 21.57 2.76
C THR A 41 13.03 21.95 3.90
N GLY A 42 14.37 21.97 3.63
CA GLY A 42 15.36 22.40 4.62
C GLY A 42 15.75 21.29 5.63
N PRO A 43 16.13 21.68 6.87
CA PRO A 43 16.68 20.72 7.86
C PRO A 43 15.66 19.64 8.28
N LEU A 44 14.36 19.99 8.36
CA LEU A 44 13.33 19.03 8.71
C LEU A 44 13.18 17.93 7.64
N GLY A 45 13.26 18.30 6.35
CA GLY A 45 13.22 17.30 5.27
C GLY A 45 14.37 16.30 5.37
N ARG A 46 15.58 16.77 5.71
CA ARG A 46 16.74 15.91 5.98
C ARG A 46 16.52 15.03 7.21
N ALA A 47 15.97 15.58 8.30
CA ALA A 47 15.66 14.82 9.51
C ALA A 47 14.62 13.70 9.24
N VAL A 48 13.57 13.98 8.47
CA VAL A 48 12.57 12.97 8.05
C VAL A 48 13.23 11.88 7.21
N ALA A 49 14.11 12.23 6.26
CA ALA A 49 14.82 11.25 5.44
C ALA A 49 15.74 10.36 6.29
N VAL A 50 16.50 10.95 7.23
CA VAL A 50 17.34 10.19 8.15
C VAL A 50 16.50 9.25 9.03
N LEU A 51 15.37 9.73 9.55
CA LEU A 51 14.49 8.91 10.39
C LEU A 51 13.89 7.74 9.60
N LEU A 52 13.55 7.93 8.31
CA LEU A 52 13.13 6.85 7.41
C LEU A 52 14.24 5.82 7.20
N CYS A 53 15.48 6.27 7.01
CA CYS A 53 16.63 5.37 6.89
C CYS A 53 16.86 4.58 8.18
N VAL A 54 16.77 5.23 9.34
CA VAL A 54 16.90 4.58 10.65
C VAL A 54 15.81 3.52 10.83
N TRP A 55 14.56 3.85 10.48
CA TRP A 55 13.47 2.88 10.54
C TRP A 55 13.74 1.69 9.60
N THR A 56 14.15 1.95 8.37
CA THR A 56 14.46 0.88 7.40
C THR A 56 15.57 -0.03 7.92
N ALA A 57 16.67 0.54 8.42
CA ALA A 57 17.77 -0.23 8.99
C ALA A 57 17.35 -1.04 10.22
N PHE A 58 16.58 -0.43 11.13
CA PHE A 58 16.01 -1.11 12.30
C PHE A 58 15.15 -2.29 11.88
N GLN A 59 14.21 -2.07 10.97
CA GLN A 59 13.26 -3.09 10.55
C GLN A 59 13.96 -4.24 9.82
N LEU A 60 14.90 -3.94 8.93
CA LEU A 60 15.72 -4.95 8.24
C LEU A 60 16.49 -5.80 9.26
N TYR A 61 17.16 -5.17 10.21
CA TYR A 61 17.96 -5.89 11.20
C TYR A 61 17.12 -6.82 12.07
N PHE A 62 16.03 -6.29 12.68
CA PHE A 62 15.23 -7.08 13.61
C PHE A 62 14.28 -8.08 12.94
N THR A 63 14.00 -7.92 11.66
CA THR A 63 13.21 -8.92 10.92
C THR A 63 14.07 -10.08 10.41
N THR A 64 15.38 -9.86 10.19
CA THR A 64 16.25 -10.87 9.58
C THR A 64 17.22 -11.53 10.57
N ILE A 65 17.83 -10.75 11.46
CA ILE A 65 18.96 -11.20 12.28
C ILE A 65 18.66 -11.03 13.77
N GLY A 66 18.08 -9.90 14.15
CA GLY A 66 17.92 -9.49 15.55
C GLY A 66 16.82 -10.28 16.27
N ALA A 67 17.02 -10.54 17.56
CA ALA A 67 16.03 -11.15 18.42
C ALA A 67 15.24 -10.08 19.18
N ILE A 68 13.99 -9.90 18.83
CA ILE A 68 13.03 -9.04 19.53
C ILE A 68 11.69 -9.76 19.63
N SER A 69 10.91 -9.50 20.70
CA SER A 69 9.57 -10.09 20.78
C SER A 69 8.67 -9.58 19.66
N ALA A 70 7.81 -10.46 19.12
CA ALA A 70 6.89 -10.10 18.03
C ALA A 70 6.01 -8.89 18.38
N VAL A 71 5.57 -8.79 19.63
CA VAL A 71 4.76 -7.65 20.11
C VAL A 71 5.54 -6.35 20.08
N ASN A 72 6.79 -6.36 20.55
CA ASN A 72 7.63 -5.17 20.54
C ASN A 72 7.99 -4.74 19.13
N LEU A 73 8.28 -5.68 18.23
CA LEU A 73 8.52 -5.37 16.81
C LEU A 73 7.30 -4.70 16.17
N ARG A 74 6.11 -5.26 16.40
CA ARG A 74 4.83 -4.71 15.91
C ARG A 74 4.55 -3.33 16.50
N ALA A 75 4.79 -3.15 17.79
CA ALA A 75 4.57 -1.87 18.46
C ALA A 75 5.53 -0.78 17.97
N ILE A 76 6.82 -1.07 17.80
CA ILE A 76 7.81 -0.14 17.24
C ILE A 76 7.45 0.19 15.79
N HIS A 77 7.07 -0.80 15.00
CA HIS A 77 6.59 -0.58 13.64
C HIS A 77 5.38 0.36 13.60
N CYS A 78 4.41 0.18 14.51
CA CYS A 78 3.27 1.11 14.65
C CYS A 78 3.71 2.53 15.03
N ILE A 79 4.70 2.70 15.91
CA ILE A 79 5.23 4.03 16.24
C ILE A 79 5.72 4.73 14.96
N PHE A 80 6.56 4.07 14.19
CA PHE A 80 7.08 4.66 12.95
C PHE A 80 5.97 4.92 11.92
N LEU A 81 5.06 3.97 11.71
CA LEU A 81 3.92 4.16 10.81
C LEU A 81 3.08 5.38 11.18
N LEU A 82 2.73 5.53 12.45
CA LEU A 82 1.90 6.64 12.92
C LEU A 82 2.65 7.97 12.84
N VAL A 83 3.91 8.00 13.27
CA VAL A 83 4.77 9.19 13.16
C VAL A 83 4.87 9.65 11.72
N PHE A 84 5.18 8.75 10.78
CA PHE A 84 5.28 9.12 9.36
C PHE A 84 3.92 9.44 8.75
N THR A 85 2.85 8.77 9.16
CA THR A 85 1.51 9.11 8.69
C THR A 85 1.14 10.54 9.09
N PHE A 86 1.36 10.94 10.34
CA PHE A 86 1.05 12.30 10.79
C PHE A 86 2.01 13.36 10.21
N LEU A 87 3.25 13.01 9.94
CA LEU A 87 4.17 13.90 9.26
C LEU A 87 3.79 14.08 7.78
N LEU A 88 3.61 12.99 7.06
CA LEU A 88 3.52 13.02 5.60
C LEU A 88 2.09 13.26 5.08
N PHE A 89 1.06 12.70 5.75
CA PHE A 89 -0.32 12.83 5.27
C PHE A 89 -1.02 14.04 5.89
N PRO A 90 -1.59 14.94 5.06
CA PRO A 90 -2.28 16.13 5.54
C PRO A 90 -3.61 15.77 6.23
N THR A 91 -4.01 16.56 7.23
CA THR A 91 -5.29 16.39 7.92
C THR A 91 -6.48 16.71 7.00
N PHE A 92 -6.32 17.71 6.14
CA PHE A 92 -7.34 18.17 5.19
C PHE A 92 -6.84 18.10 3.75
N LYS A 93 -7.73 17.71 2.81
CA LYS A 93 -7.41 17.56 1.36
C LYS A 93 -6.90 18.86 0.70
N LYS A 94 -7.28 20.03 1.21
CA LYS A 94 -6.90 21.36 0.68
C LYS A 94 -5.63 21.94 1.31
N GLU A 95 -4.93 21.19 2.13
CA GLU A 95 -3.75 21.68 2.83
C GLU A 95 -2.55 21.83 1.89
N LYS A 96 -1.70 22.85 2.14
CA LYS A 96 -0.48 23.11 1.35
C LYS A 96 0.48 21.92 1.49
N ARG A 97 0.92 21.34 0.36
CA ARG A 97 1.85 20.19 0.32
C ARG A 97 3.27 20.55 0.77
N LYS A 98 3.75 21.76 0.47
CA LYS A 98 5.10 22.24 0.86
C LYS A 98 5.02 22.99 2.18
N ARG A 99 5.65 22.49 3.22
CA ARG A 99 5.72 23.12 4.55
C ARG A 99 7.14 23.09 5.12
N LYS A 100 7.41 24.06 6.00
CA LYS A 100 8.66 24.10 6.78
C LYS A 100 8.53 23.32 8.09
N LEU A 101 7.34 23.32 8.70
CA LEU A 101 7.05 22.68 9.99
C LEU A 101 5.69 21.98 9.95
N PRO A 102 5.53 20.86 10.69
CA PRO A 102 4.23 20.22 10.86
C PRO A 102 3.29 21.10 11.69
N PRO A 103 1.97 21.01 11.50
CA PRO A 103 1.00 21.67 12.36
C PRO A 103 1.07 21.16 13.80
N LEU A 104 0.70 21.99 14.77
CA LEU A 104 0.77 21.63 16.19
C LEU A 104 -0.07 20.41 16.56
N TRP A 105 -1.24 20.24 15.96
CA TRP A 105 -2.07 19.06 16.18
C TRP A 105 -1.43 17.77 15.67
N ASP A 106 -0.64 17.83 14.58
CA ASP A 106 0.08 16.64 14.09
C ASP A 106 1.22 16.27 15.06
N VAL A 107 1.89 17.26 15.63
CA VAL A 107 2.87 17.03 16.69
C VAL A 107 2.21 16.40 17.93
N ALA A 108 1.02 16.89 18.32
CA ALA A 108 0.26 16.27 19.40
C ALA A 108 -0.09 14.81 19.11
N PHE A 109 -0.59 14.49 17.93
CA PHE A 109 -0.88 13.11 17.52
C PHE A 109 0.38 12.22 17.50
N ILE A 110 1.52 12.76 17.05
CA ILE A 110 2.81 12.05 17.06
C ILE A 110 3.21 11.72 18.50
N LEU A 111 3.17 12.69 19.42
CA LEU A 111 3.53 12.48 20.82
C LEU A 111 2.58 11.51 21.53
N CYS A 112 1.27 11.65 21.32
CA CYS A 112 0.27 10.77 21.89
C CYS A 112 0.42 9.34 21.40
N SER A 113 0.60 9.14 20.07
CA SER A 113 0.77 7.80 19.52
C SER A 113 2.08 7.16 19.96
N ALA A 114 3.21 7.87 19.84
CA ALA A 114 4.50 7.36 20.26
C ALA A 114 4.53 7.04 21.76
N GLY A 115 3.97 7.93 22.59
CA GLY A 115 3.88 7.74 24.04
C GLY A 115 3.02 6.53 24.42
N SER A 116 1.87 6.35 23.78
CA SER A 116 0.98 5.21 24.06
C SER A 116 1.64 3.87 23.71
N PHE A 117 2.24 3.76 22.53
CA PHE A 117 2.92 2.52 22.12
C PHE A 117 4.23 2.28 22.89
N LEU A 118 4.96 3.33 23.26
CA LEU A 118 6.12 3.20 24.15
C LEU A 118 5.70 2.68 25.54
N TYR A 119 4.63 3.22 26.10
CA TYR A 119 4.07 2.73 27.36
C TYR A 119 3.67 1.25 27.25
N LEU A 120 3.06 0.85 26.11
CA LEU A 120 2.75 -0.55 25.84
C LEU A 120 4.01 -1.43 25.85
N ILE A 121 5.07 -1.05 25.15
CA ILE A 121 6.33 -1.81 25.09
C ILE A 121 6.89 -2.04 26.50
N LEU A 122 6.91 -1.00 27.33
CA LEU A 122 7.47 -1.05 28.68
C LEU A 122 6.60 -1.87 29.66
N ASN A 123 5.29 -1.90 29.48
CA ASN A 123 4.36 -2.52 30.43
C ASN A 123 3.69 -3.80 29.91
N TYR A 124 3.92 -4.20 28.66
CA TYR A 124 3.24 -5.35 28.05
C TYR A 124 3.39 -6.64 28.89
N THR A 125 4.60 -6.96 29.31
CA THR A 125 4.87 -8.16 30.09
C THR A 125 4.14 -8.16 31.44
N ARG A 126 4.02 -7.00 32.09
CA ARG A 126 3.29 -6.85 33.35
C ARG A 126 1.79 -7.09 33.12
N ILE A 127 1.20 -6.45 32.11
CA ILE A 127 -0.23 -6.56 31.81
C ILE A 127 -0.59 -7.98 31.34
N ALA A 128 0.25 -8.60 30.54
CA ALA A 128 0.06 -10.00 30.12
C ALA A 128 0.05 -10.96 31.30
N ARG A 129 0.96 -10.79 32.29
CA ARG A 129 1.01 -11.60 33.51
C ARG A 129 -0.21 -11.41 34.43
N THR A 130 -0.87 -10.26 34.41
CA THR A 130 -2.08 -10.00 35.19
C THR A 130 -3.38 -10.47 34.51
N GLY A 131 -3.27 -11.26 33.45
CA GLY A 131 -4.44 -11.74 32.70
C GLY A 131 -5.17 -10.63 31.95
N GLY A 132 -4.46 -9.58 31.54
CA GLY A 132 -5.04 -8.46 30.81
C GLY A 132 -5.85 -7.48 31.68
N ARG A 133 -5.73 -7.53 33.01
CA ARG A 133 -6.36 -6.53 33.88
C ARG A 133 -5.65 -5.19 33.71
N ILE A 134 -6.40 -4.16 33.32
CA ILE A 134 -5.91 -2.80 33.12
C ILE A 134 -6.54 -1.82 34.11
N SER A 135 -5.76 -0.82 34.54
CA SER A 135 -6.22 0.32 35.31
C SER A 135 -7.01 1.31 34.42
N ASP A 136 -7.67 2.28 35.04
CA ASP A 136 -8.38 3.33 34.30
C ASP A 136 -7.43 4.20 33.47
N MET A 137 -6.22 4.46 34.01
CA MET A 137 -5.16 5.15 33.24
C MET A 137 -4.74 4.38 31.99
N GLU A 138 -4.55 3.07 32.12
CA GLU A 138 -4.18 2.20 30.99
C GLU A 138 -5.31 2.10 29.95
N ALA A 139 -6.56 2.13 30.40
CA ALA A 139 -7.70 2.24 29.50
C ALA A 139 -7.72 3.58 28.75
N ALA A 140 -7.40 4.68 29.42
CA ALA A 140 -7.28 6.00 28.78
C ALA A 140 -6.14 6.03 27.73
N ILE A 141 -4.98 5.45 28.04
CA ILE A 141 -3.86 5.32 27.10
C ILE A 141 -4.27 4.49 25.87
N ALA A 142 -4.96 3.38 26.08
CA ALA A 142 -5.47 2.54 24.99
C ALA A 142 -6.49 3.30 24.12
N LEU A 143 -7.37 4.08 24.71
CA LEU A 143 -8.32 4.92 23.97
C LEU A 143 -7.60 5.95 23.11
N VAL A 144 -6.61 6.64 23.65
CA VAL A 144 -5.78 7.60 22.88
C VAL A 144 -5.09 6.91 21.71
N ALA A 145 -4.51 5.72 21.93
CA ALA A 145 -3.86 4.95 20.86
C ALA A 145 -4.85 4.56 19.76
N VAL A 146 -6.04 4.06 20.11
CA VAL A 146 -7.09 3.69 19.16
C VAL A 146 -7.52 4.92 18.35
N VAL A 147 -7.75 6.06 18.99
CA VAL A 147 -8.10 7.31 18.29
C VAL A 147 -6.99 7.75 17.34
N CYS A 148 -5.71 7.66 17.74
CA CYS A 148 -4.57 7.97 16.86
C CYS A 148 -4.53 7.04 15.63
N VAL A 149 -4.76 5.74 15.81
CA VAL A 149 -4.80 4.79 14.70
C VAL A 149 -5.97 5.08 13.75
N PHE A 150 -7.14 5.38 14.26
CA PHE A 150 -8.30 5.75 13.45
C PHE A 150 -8.06 7.06 12.68
N GLU A 151 -7.45 8.06 13.30
CA GLU A 151 -7.10 9.31 12.64
C GLU A 151 -6.05 9.10 11.54
N ALA A 152 -5.05 8.25 11.78
CA ALA A 152 -4.06 7.87 10.78
C ALA A 152 -4.71 7.12 9.60
N ALA A 153 -5.59 6.16 9.87
CA ALA A 153 -6.34 5.43 8.86
C ALA A 153 -7.26 6.35 8.04
N ARG A 154 -7.91 7.34 8.70
CA ARG A 154 -8.74 8.35 8.03
C ARG A 154 -7.92 9.18 7.03
N ARG A 155 -6.68 9.53 7.37
CA ARG A 155 -5.80 10.31 6.49
C ARG A 155 -5.29 9.50 5.30
N ALA A 156 -4.91 8.25 5.54
CA ALA A 156 -4.37 7.36 4.51
C ALA A 156 -5.48 6.79 3.61
N SER A 157 -6.58 6.30 4.19
CA SER A 157 -7.62 5.53 3.50
C SER A 157 -8.99 5.78 4.13
N GLY A 158 -9.52 7.01 4.00
CA GLY A 158 -10.71 7.49 4.70
C GLY A 158 -11.90 6.53 4.72
N ASN A 159 -12.22 5.89 3.59
CA ASN A 159 -13.34 4.95 3.49
C ASN A 159 -13.14 3.69 4.37
N LEU A 160 -11.91 3.18 4.46
CA LEU A 160 -11.59 2.03 5.31
C LEU A 160 -11.70 2.39 6.80
N ALA A 161 -11.33 3.62 7.18
CA ALA A 161 -11.50 4.08 8.55
C ALA A 161 -12.98 4.15 8.97
N VAL A 162 -13.88 4.58 8.07
CA VAL A 162 -15.32 4.57 8.32
C VAL A 162 -15.82 3.13 8.52
N LEU A 163 -15.44 2.22 7.64
CA LEU A 163 -15.80 0.81 7.74
C LEU A 163 -15.31 0.20 9.06
N ALA A 164 -14.05 0.43 9.42
CA ALA A 164 -13.49 -0.03 10.69
C ALA A 164 -14.23 0.58 11.90
N GLY A 165 -14.62 1.86 11.81
CA GLY A 165 -15.44 2.54 12.82
C GLY A 165 -16.81 1.90 13.01
N ILE A 166 -17.47 1.49 11.93
CA ILE A 166 -18.75 0.77 11.99
C ILE A 166 -18.58 -0.56 12.73
N PHE A 167 -17.57 -1.35 12.39
CA PHE A 167 -17.28 -2.62 13.08
C PHE A 167 -16.85 -2.40 14.55
N LEU A 168 -16.13 -1.33 14.84
CA LEU A 168 -15.80 -1.02 16.23
C LEU A 168 -17.08 -0.64 17.02
N ALA A 169 -17.96 0.18 16.45
CA ALA A 169 -19.25 0.55 17.06
C ALA A 169 -20.17 -0.65 17.25
N TYR A 170 -20.11 -1.64 16.37
CA TYR A 170 -20.88 -2.88 16.50
C TYR A 170 -20.62 -3.60 17.84
N ASN A 171 -19.45 -3.47 18.47
CA ASN A 171 -19.19 -4.03 19.79
C ASN A 171 -20.16 -3.55 20.88
N TRP A 172 -20.73 -2.36 20.73
CA TRP A 172 -21.70 -1.78 21.68
C TRP A 172 -23.14 -1.95 21.17
N PHE A 173 -23.36 -1.69 19.88
CA PHE A 173 -24.71 -1.68 19.29
C PHE A 173 -25.22 -3.06 18.90
N GLY A 174 -24.36 -4.08 18.83
CA GLY A 174 -24.74 -5.44 18.50
C GLY A 174 -25.74 -6.08 19.46
N ALA A 175 -25.84 -5.59 20.70
CA ALA A 175 -26.83 -6.04 21.65
C ALA A 175 -28.29 -5.67 21.27
N TYR A 176 -28.48 -4.69 20.39
CA TYR A 176 -29.77 -4.23 19.91
C TYR A 176 -30.18 -4.85 18.57
N LEU A 177 -29.30 -5.64 17.95
CA LEU A 177 -29.55 -6.24 16.65
C LEU A 177 -30.29 -7.59 16.81
N PRO A 178 -31.29 -7.87 15.97
CA PRO A 178 -32.04 -9.15 16.02
C PRO A 178 -31.26 -10.27 15.30
N GLY A 179 -31.55 -11.52 15.72
CA GLY A 179 -31.08 -12.72 15.04
C GLY A 179 -29.58 -12.97 15.17
N TYR A 180 -28.98 -13.48 14.12
CA TYR A 180 -27.56 -13.89 14.10
C TYR A 180 -26.56 -12.74 14.29
N LEU A 181 -26.96 -11.51 14.11
CA LEU A 181 -26.13 -10.34 14.31
C LEU A 181 -26.18 -9.83 15.76
N GLY A 182 -27.08 -10.36 16.59
CA GLY A 182 -27.20 -9.98 17.99
C GLY A 182 -26.10 -10.61 18.85
N HIS A 183 -25.52 -9.83 19.76
CA HIS A 183 -24.61 -10.31 20.81
C HIS A 183 -24.77 -9.48 22.09
N ASN A 184 -24.26 -9.98 23.23
CA ASN A 184 -24.50 -9.38 24.54
C ASN A 184 -23.80 -8.02 24.76
N GLY A 185 -23.16 -7.42 23.74
CA GLY A 185 -22.41 -6.18 23.88
C GLY A 185 -21.13 -6.36 24.72
N PHE A 186 -20.18 -5.43 24.56
CA PHE A 186 -18.94 -5.47 25.32
C PHE A 186 -18.71 -4.15 26.05
N THR A 187 -18.09 -4.23 27.23
CA THR A 187 -17.67 -3.04 27.97
C THR A 187 -16.52 -2.32 27.25
N LEU A 188 -16.46 -1.00 27.37
CA LEU A 188 -15.40 -0.20 26.75
C LEU A 188 -14.00 -0.72 27.14
N LYS A 189 -13.78 -1.05 28.41
CA LYS A 189 -12.50 -1.62 28.86
C LYS A 189 -12.14 -2.90 28.11
N ARG A 190 -13.12 -3.81 27.91
CA ARG A 190 -12.87 -5.07 27.19
C ARG A 190 -12.51 -4.83 25.73
N VAL A 191 -13.19 -3.91 25.06
CA VAL A 191 -12.87 -3.51 23.69
C VAL A 191 -11.45 -2.94 23.61
N LEU A 192 -11.08 -2.03 24.53
CA LEU A 192 -9.75 -1.43 24.56
C LEU A 192 -8.64 -2.44 24.86
N ILE A 193 -8.89 -3.42 25.74
CA ILE A 193 -7.95 -4.52 26.00
C ILE A 193 -7.70 -5.30 24.72
N THR A 194 -8.75 -5.71 24.02
CA THR A 194 -8.64 -6.48 22.79
C THR A 194 -7.97 -5.68 21.67
N GLN A 195 -8.30 -4.39 21.52
CA GLN A 195 -7.79 -3.55 20.44
C GLN A 195 -6.33 -3.14 20.64
N PHE A 196 -5.90 -2.84 21.85
CA PHE A 196 -4.59 -2.25 22.08
C PHE A 196 -3.63 -3.15 22.87
N TRP A 197 -4.09 -3.77 23.96
CA TRP A 197 -3.24 -4.60 24.83
C TRP A 197 -3.10 -6.05 24.35
N GLY A 198 -3.95 -6.49 23.42
CA GLY A 198 -3.92 -7.82 22.83
C GLY A 198 -3.26 -7.86 21.46
N THR A 199 -3.00 -9.07 21.01
CA THR A 199 -2.49 -9.35 19.65
C THR A 199 -3.60 -9.63 18.65
N GLN A 200 -4.86 -9.37 19.01
CA GLN A 200 -6.02 -9.62 18.14
C GLN A 200 -6.61 -8.35 17.51
N GLY A 201 -6.25 -7.18 18.05
CA GLY A 201 -6.63 -5.87 17.52
C GLY A 201 -5.54 -5.23 16.66
N ILE A 202 -5.11 -4.03 17.05
CA ILE A 202 -4.13 -3.22 16.30
C ILE A 202 -2.82 -4.00 16.09
N LEU A 203 -2.29 -4.66 17.13
CA LEU A 203 -1.07 -5.46 17.03
C LEU A 203 -1.31 -6.89 16.50
N GLY A 204 -2.42 -7.11 15.80
CA GLY A 204 -2.81 -8.41 15.25
C GLY A 204 -1.99 -8.82 14.02
N THR A 205 -2.52 -9.80 13.31
CA THR A 205 -1.90 -10.42 12.12
C THR A 205 -1.56 -9.39 11.05
N GLY A 206 -2.44 -8.43 10.76
CA GLY A 206 -2.20 -7.40 9.74
C GLY A 206 -0.93 -6.58 9.99
N ILE A 207 -0.74 -6.07 11.21
CA ILE A 207 0.49 -5.35 11.58
C ILE A 207 1.68 -6.31 11.69
N GLY A 208 1.45 -7.56 12.08
CA GLY A 208 2.49 -8.59 12.08
C GLY A 208 3.11 -8.78 10.70
N VAL A 209 2.29 -9.04 9.70
CA VAL A 209 2.73 -9.19 8.30
C VAL A 209 3.33 -7.90 7.74
N SER A 210 2.74 -6.74 8.09
CA SER A 210 3.26 -5.43 7.71
C SER A 210 4.67 -5.19 8.25
N ALA A 211 4.90 -5.53 9.52
CA ALA A 211 6.19 -5.33 10.18
C ALA A 211 7.27 -6.31 9.71
N THR A 212 6.92 -7.39 9.03
CA THR A 212 7.85 -8.43 8.59
C THR A 212 7.90 -8.49 7.06
N TYR A 213 7.09 -9.35 6.48
CA TYR A 213 7.16 -9.69 5.06
C TYR A 213 6.88 -8.51 4.13
N ILE A 214 5.81 -7.74 4.38
CA ILE A 214 5.45 -6.62 3.50
C ILE A 214 6.55 -5.55 3.51
N PHE A 215 7.09 -5.23 4.68
CA PHE A 215 8.15 -4.24 4.79
C PHE A 215 9.39 -4.65 4.00
N LEU A 216 9.87 -5.88 4.19
CA LEU A 216 11.02 -6.42 3.45
C LEU A 216 10.77 -6.40 1.94
N PHE A 217 9.56 -6.78 1.55
CA PHE A 217 9.16 -6.82 0.16
C PHE A 217 9.12 -5.43 -0.49
N VAL A 218 8.57 -4.43 0.20
CA VAL A 218 8.54 -3.03 -0.28
C VAL A 218 9.95 -2.47 -0.42
N VAL A 219 10.83 -2.75 0.54
CA VAL A 219 12.24 -2.34 0.46
C VAL A 219 12.92 -3.01 -0.73
N PHE A 220 12.75 -4.32 -0.91
CA PHE A 220 13.29 -5.06 -2.06
C PHE A 220 12.77 -4.50 -3.40
N GLY A 221 11.46 -4.25 -3.50
CA GLY A 221 10.85 -3.64 -4.69
C GLY A 221 11.41 -2.24 -5.00
N ALA A 222 11.68 -1.43 -3.96
CA ALA A 222 12.30 -0.12 -4.11
C ALA A 222 13.73 -0.24 -4.67
N PHE A 223 14.55 -1.16 -4.17
CA PHE A 223 15.88 -1.44 -4.71
C PHE A 223 15.83 -1.86 -6.18
N LEU A 224 14.94 -2.78 -6.54
CA LEU A 224 14.75 -3.21 -7.93
C LEU A 224 14.33 -2.05 -8.83
N LYS A 225 13.42 -1.20 -8.37
CA LYS A 225 13.00 -0.01 -9.13
C LYS A 225 14.18 0.91 -9.48
N TYR A 226 15.07 1.18 -8.52
CA TYR A 226 16.22 2.06 -8.73
C TYR A 226 17.41 1.38 -9.41
N SER A 227 17.46 0.04 -9.45
CA SER A 227 18.51 -0.72 -10.16
C SER A 227 18.35 -0.75 -11.69
N GLY A 228 17.26 -0.18 -12.24
CA GLY A 228 16.96 -0.25 -13.66
C GLY A 228 16.23 -1.52 -14.09
N PHE A 229 15.75 -2.32 -13.15
CA PHE A 229 15.06 -3.58 -13.40
C PHE A 229 13.82 -3.40 -14.30
N SER A 230 13.10 -2.28 -14.18
CA SER A 230 11.97 -1.97 -15.05
C SER A 230 12.36 -1.91 -16.53
N LYS A 231 13.51 -1.32 -16.84
CA LYS A 231 14.04 -1.29 -18.20
C LYS A 231 14.40 -2.70 -18.68
N PHE A 232 15.10 -3.45 -17.85
CA PHE A 232 15.46 -4.84 -18.15
C PHE A 232 14.23 -5.69 -18.48
N ILE A 233 13.17 -5.62 -17.69
CA ILE A 233 11.92 -6.37 -17.92
C ILE A 233 11.26 -5.98 -19.24
N ASN A 234 11.22 -4.70 -19.56
CA ASN A 234 10.65 -4.24 -20.83
C ASN A 234 11.49 -4.74 -22.04
N ASP A 235 12.81 -4.61 -21.99
CA ASP A 235 13.71 -5.06 -23.03
C ASP A 235 13.65 -6.59 -23.21
N PHE A 236 13.60 -7.34 -22.09
CA PHE A 236 13.42 -8.79 -22.07
C PHE A 236 12.08 -9.21 -22.71
N SER A 237 10.97 -8.56 -22.33
CA SER A 237 9.65 -8.86 -22.90
C SER A 237 9.58 -8.56 -24.38
N LEU A 238 10.21 -7.47 -24.82
CA LEU A 238 10.31 -7.09 -26.22
C LEU A 238 11.10 -8.13 -27.04
N THR A 239 12.18 -8.66 -26.48
CA THR A 239 13.01 -9.69 -27.12
C THR A 239 12.24 -11.00 -27.25
N LEU A 240 11.45 -11.39 -26.24
CA LEU A 240 10.70 -12.65 -26.25
C LEU A 240 9.56 -12.66 -27.28
N VAL A 241 8.75 -11.62 -27.32
CA VAL A 241 7.47 -11.64 -28.06
C VAL A 241 7.27 -10.44 -28.99
N GLY A 242 8.16 -9.48 -29.01
CA GLY A 242 7.98 -8.22 -29.75
C GLY A 242 7.80 -8.39 -31.23
N THR A 243 8.39 -9.41 -31.84
CA THR A 243 8.32 -9.72 -33.28
C THR A 243 7.16 -10.65 -33.66
N THR A 244 6.40 -11.16 -32.68
CA THR A 244 5.27 -12.06 -32.93
C THR A 244 4.01 -11.27 -33.34
N SER A 245 3.03 -11.93 -33.97
CA SER A 245 1.73 -11.33 -34.21
C SER A 245 1.10 -10.86 -32.88
N GLY A 246 0.57 -9.63 -32.82
CA GLY A 246 0.11 -9.02 -31.57
C GLY A 246 1.24 -8.68 -30.57
N GLY A 247 2.50 -8.63 -31.06
CA GLY A 247 3.69 -8.47 -30.21
C GLY A 247 3.60 -7.39 -29.14
N PRO A 248 3.21 -6.15 -29.44
CA PRO A 248 3.13 -5.08 -28.44
C PRO A 248 2.16 -5.32 -27.28
N ALA A 249 1.00 -5.94 -27.56
CA ALA A 249 0.07 -6.31 -26.50
C ALA A 249 0.64 -7.44 -25.64
N LYS A 250 1.29 -8.43 -26.26
CA LYS A 250 1.99 -9.50 -25.53
C LYS A 250 3.15 -8.98 -24.69
N VAL A 251 3.93 -8.01 -25.22
CA VAL A 251 4.97 -7.31 -24.44
C VAL A 251 4.37 -6.63 -23.23
N ALA A 252 3.24 -5.93 -23.38
CA ALA A 252 2.54 -5.30 -22.28
C ALA A 252 2.11 -6.33 -21.22
N VAL A 253 1.53 -7.45 -21.64
CA VAL A 253 1.09 -8.52 -20.73
C VAL A 253 2.25 -9.11 -19.95
N ILE A 254 3.35 -9.47 -20.61
CA ILE A 254 4.52 -10.07 -19.95
C ILE A 254 5.23 -9.04 -19.06
N ALA A 255 5.50 -7.83 -19.56
CA ALA A 255 6.19 -6.80 -18.81
C ALA A 255 5.39 -6.39 -17.57
N SER A 256 4.09 -6.13 -17.75
CA SER A 256 3.21 -5.73 -16.62
C SER A 256 2.96 -6.88 -15.66
N GLY A 257 2.88 -8.12 -16.13
CA GLY A 257 2.80 -9.29 -15.27
C GLY A 257 4.03 -9.42 -14.37
N LEU A 258 5.23 -9.35 -14.94
CA LEU A 258 6.50 -9.44 -14.22
C LEU A 258 6.72 -8.26 -13.27
N MET A 259 6.43 -7.03 -13.72
CA MET A 259 6.55 -5.84 -12.87
C MET A 259 5.49 -5.80 -11.77
N GLY A 260 4.28 -6.26 -12.08
CA GLY A 260 3.17 -6.31 -11.13
C GLY A 260 3.43 -7.23 -9.94
N MET A 261 4.15 -8.35 -10.17
CA MET A 261 4.62 -9.22 -9.09
C MET A 261 5.46 -8.47 -8.06
N ILE A 262 6.28 -7.50 -8.51
CA ILE A 262 7.21 -6.76 -7.66
C ILE A 262 6.53 -5.53 -7.05
N ASN A 263 5.77 -4.79 -7.83
CA ASN A 263 5.12 -3.57 -7.36
C ASN A 263 3.97 -3.87 -6.37
N GLY A 264 3.30 -5.00 -6.51
CA GLY A 264 2.16 -5.39 -5.70
C GLY A 264 0.94 -4.47 -5.83
N SER A 265 1.00 -3.44 -6.67
CA SER A 265 -0.05 -2.45 -6.93
C SER A 265 -0.31 -2.31 -8.41
N ALA A 266 -1.52 -2.64 -8.85
CA ALA A 266 -1.92 -2.50 -10.25
C ALA A 266 -1.79 -1.04 -10.74
N ILE A 267 -2.17 -0.08 -9.90
CA ILE A 267 -2.13 1.35 -10.24
C ILE A 267 -0.68 1.80 -10.45
N ALA A 268 0.22 1.48 -9.51
CA ALA A 268 1.63 1.80 -9.62
C ALA A 268 2.28 1.09 -10.82
N ASN A 269 1.82 -0.11 -11.15
CA ASN A 269 2.31 -0.86 -12.29
C ASN A 269 1.88 -0.22 -13.62
N VAL A 270 0.61 0.13 -13.79
CA VAL A 270 0.12 0.89 -14.96
C VAL A 270 0.89 2.21 -15.12
N ALA A 271 1.16 2.92 -14.03
CA ALA A 271 1.93 4.16 -14.07
C ALA A 271 3.40 3.96 -14.50
N THR A 272 3.96 2.77 -14.28
CA THR A 272 5.35 2.46 -14.62
C THR A 272 5.49 1.84 -16.00
N THR A 273 4.82 0.72 -16.27
CA THR A 273 4.90 -0.03 -17.54
C THR A 273 4.05 0.61 -18.62
N GLY A 274 2.86 1.11 -18.30
CA GLY A 274 1.92 1.68 -19.26
C GLY A 274 2.45 2.93 -19.97
N THR A 275 3.38 3.67 -19.37
CA THR A 275 4.05 4.80 -20.04
C THR A 275 4.86 4.37 -21.27
N ILE A 276 5.28 3.11 -21.34
CA ILE A 276 6.04 2.51 -22.42
C ILE A 276 5.13 1.66 -23.31
N THR A 277 4.35 0.78 -22.72
CA THR A 277 3.57 -0.24 -23.44
C THR A 277 2.36 0.34 -24.16
N ILE A 278 1.62 1.29 -23.58
CA ILE A 278 0.47 1.93 -24.22
C ILE A 278 0.87 2.70 -25.48
N PRO A 279 1.89 3.57 -25.48
CA PRO A 279 2.38 4.20 -26.72
C PRO A 279 2.88 3.19 -27.76
N LEU A 280 3.50 2.08 -27.31
CA LEU A 280 3.99 1.03 -28.20
C LEU A 280 2.81 0.36 -28.96
N MET A 281 1.76 -0.03 -28.25
CA MET A 281 0.53 -0.59 -28.84
C MET A 281 -0.13 0.40 -29.81
N LYS A 282 -0.25 1.67 -29.43
CA LYS A 282 -0.86 2.71 -30.29
C LYS A 282 -0.11 2.97 -31.57
N ARG A 283 1.23 2.88 -31.58
CA ARG A 283 2.05 3.05 -32.80
C ARG A 283 1.77 2.00 -33.89
N ILE A 284 1.30 0.82 -33.47
CA ILE A 284 1.00 -0.31 -34.39
C ILE A 284 -0.49 -0.34 -34.77
N GLY A 285 -1.29 0.63 -34.30
CA GLY A 285 -2.67 0.79 -34.70
C GLY A 285 -3.72 0.34 -33.71
N TYR A 286 -3.34 -0.10 -32.51
CA TYR A 286 -4.33 -0.40 -31.46
C TYR A 286 -5.08 0.86 -31.02
N LYS A 287 -6.38 0.72 -30.81
CA LYS A 287 -7.21 1.78 -30.25
C LYS A 287 -6.75 2.13 -28.82
N SER A 288 -6.84 3.41 -28.46
CA SER A 288 -6.36 3.89 -27.13
C SER A 288 -7.05 3.19 -25.97
N GLU A 289 -8.36 2.94 -26.11
CA GLU A 289 -9.18 2.26 -25.10
C GLU A 289 -8.73 0.80 -24.90
N PHE A 290 -8.45 0.10 -26.00
CA PHE A 290 -7.97 -1.28 -25.97
C PHE A 290 -6.58 -1.36 -25.36
N ALA A 291 -5.65 -0.50 -25.78
CA ALA A 291 -4.29 -0.46 -25.21
C ALA A 291 -4.32 -0.16 -23.70
N GLY A 292 -5.19 0.76 -23.25
CA GLY A 292 -5.38 1.03 -21.84
C GLY A 292 -6.00 -0.13 -21.07
N ALA A 293 -6.95 -0.85 -21.66
CA ALA A 293 -7.58 -2.01 -21.06
C ALA A 293 -6.60 -3.18 -20.90
N VAL A 294 -5.81 -3.51 -21.94
CA VAL A 294 -4.77 -4.55 -21.86
C VAL A 294 -3.79 -4.26 -20.75
N GLU A 295 -3.28 -3.02 -20.67
CA GLU A 295 -2.33 -2.64 -19.63
C GLU A 295 -2.94 -2.72 -18.23
N ALA A 296 -4.17 -2.26 -18.04
CA ALA A 296 -4.86 -2.29 -16.74
C ALA A 296 -5.10 -3.73 -16.26
N VAL A 297 -5.54 -4.61 -17.18
CA VAL A 297 -5.79 -6.03 -16.86
C VAL A 297 -4.47 -6.75 -16.60
N ALA A 298 -3.45 -6.57 -17.45
CA ALA A 298 -2.14 -7.17 -17.27
C ALA A 298 -1.49 -6.75 -15.93
N SER A 299 -1.58 -5.46 -15.59
CA SER A 299 -1.07 -4.92 -14.32
C SER A 299 -1.80 -5.49 -13.11
N THR A 300 -3.10 -5.75 -13.22
CA THR A 300 -3.89 -6.38 -12.16
C THR A 300 -3.48 -7.83 -11.95
N GLY A 301 -3.25 -8.58 -13.03
CA GLY A 301 -2.80 -9.96 -12.98
C GLY A 301 -1.50 -10.16 -12.21
N GLY A 302 -0.56 -9.23 -12.31
CA GLY A 302 0.72 -9.29 -11.62
C GLY A 302 0.59 -9.38 -10.09
N GLN A 303 -0.47 -8.84 -9.49
CA GLN A 303 -0.66 -8.85 -8.03
C GLN A 303 -0.85 -10.25 -7.43
N PHE A 304 -1.36 -11.20 -8.20
CA PHE A 304 -1.55 -12.59 -7.74
C PHE A 304 -0.76 -13.61 -8.53
N THR A 305 0.18 -13.15 -9.34
CA THR A 305 1.06 -14.03 -10.13
C THR A 305 2.26 -14.46 -9.28
N PRO A 306 2.48 -15.79 -9.08
CA PRO A 306 3.67 -16.28 -8.41
C PRO A 306 4.96 -15.94 -9.20
N PRO A 307 6.11 -15.86 -8.51
CA PRO A 307 6.37 -16.29 -7.15
C PRO A 307 6.13 -15.22 -6.06
N ILE A 308 5.95 -13.96 -6.39
CA ILE A 308 6.00 -12.88 -5.39
C ILE A 308 4.61 -12.40 -4.98
N MET A 309 3.64 -12.29 -5.90
CA MET A 309 2.20 -12.02 -5.65
C MET A 309 1.87 -10.74 -4.86
N GLY A 310 2.78 -9.76 -4.79
CA GLY A 310 2.55 -8.58 -3.96
C GLY A 310 2.29 -8.88 -2.47
N ALA A 311 1.75 -7.91 -1.74
CA ALA A 311 1.51 -8.02 -0.30
C ALA A 311 0.40 -9.02 0.07
N VAL A 312 -0.57 -9.23 -0.81
CA VAL A 312 -1.78 -10.02 -0.52
C VAL A 312 -1.46 -11.49 -0.28
N GLY A 313 -0.49 -12.05 -1.01
CA GLY A 313 -0.05 -13.43 -0.81
C GLY A 313 0.50 -13.70 0.59
N PHE A 314 1.25 -12.78 1.16
CA PHE A 314 1.78 -12.88 2.53
C PHE A 314 0.68 -12.78 3.57
N VAL A 315 -0.27 -11.85 3.37
CA VAL A 315 -1.43 -11.71 4.27
C VAL A 315 -2.28 -12.99 4.25
N MET A 316 -2.52 -13.55 3.08
CA MET A 316 -3.28 -14.80 2.93
C MET A 316 -2.58 -15.98 3.64
N ALA A 317 -1.26 -16.12 3.47
CA ALA A 317 -0.48 -17.16 4.12
C ALA A 317 -0.62 -17.10 5.65
N GLU A 318 -0.51 -15.93 6.23
CA GLU A 318 -0.61 -15.71 7.67
C GLU A 318 -2.04 -15.95 8.19
N PHE A 319 -3.08 -15.45 7.50
CA PHE A 319 -4.48 -15.68 7.90
C PHE A 319 -4.89 -17.15 7.84
N LEU A 320 -4.40 -17.88 6.84
CA LEU A 320 -4.66 -19.31 6.69
C LEU A 320 -3.74 -20.18 7.54
N ASN A 321 -2.72 -19.58 8.17
CA ASN A 321 -1.65 -20.30 8.88
C ASN A 321 -0.98 -21.35 8.00
N LEU A 322 -0.72 -20.99 6.74
CA LEU A 322 -0.06 -21.82 5.73
C LEU A 322 1.31 -21.23 5.36
N SER A 323 2.21 -22.07 4.85
CA SER A 323 3.46 -21.52 4.29
C SER A 323 3.18 -20.70 3.04
N TYR A 324 3.93 -19.61 2.87
CA TYR A 324 3.83 -18.78 1.66
C TYR A 324 3.99 -19.57 0.36
N THR A 325 4.91 -20.55 0.36
CA THR A 325 5.14 -21.43 -0.79
C THR A 325 3.87 -22.19 -1.19
N TYR A 326 3.09 -22.64 -0.22
CA TYR A 326 1.83 -23.35 -0.50
C TYR A 326 0.81 -22.42 -1.16
N VAL A 327 0.67 -21.19 -0.64
CA VAL A 327 -0.21 -20.16 -1.23
C VAL A 327 0.25 -19.80 -2.64
N ALA A 328 1.56 -19.63 -2.84
CA ALA A 328 2.13 -19.33 -4.16
C ALA A 328 1.85 -20.45 -5.16
N LEU A 329 2.05 -21.71 -4.79
CA LEU A 329 1.74 -22.86 -5.65
C LEU A 329 0.24 -22.94 -5.99
N ALA A 330 -0.63 -22.70 -5.02
CA ALA A 330 -2.08 -22.67 -5.26
C ALA A 330 -2.48 -21.54 -6.22
N ALA A 331 -1.78 -20.40 -6.19
CA ALA A 331 -2.03 -19.26 -7.07
C ALA A 331 -1.58 -19.48 -8.53
N VAL A 332 -0.74 -20.47 -8.82
CA VAL A 332 -0.28 -20.78 -10.19
C VAL A 332 -1.47 -21.04 -11.13
N THR A 333 -2.42 -21.85 -10.69
CA THR A 333 -3.58 -22.24 -11.53
C THR A 333 -4.43 -21.03 -11.90
N PRO A 334 -4.93 -20.19 -10.95
CA PRO A 334 -5.72 -19.02 -11.30
C PRO A 334 -4.90 -17.99 -12.11
N ALA A 335 -3.59 -17.84 -11.86
CA ALA A 335 -2.74 -16.96 -12.64
C ALA A 335 -2.63 -17.41 -14.11
N LEU A 336 -2.38 -18.69 -14.34
CA LEU A 336 -2.34 -19.24 -15.69
C LEU A 336 -3.67 -19.07 -16.43
N LEU A 337 -4.79 -19.38 -15.79
CA LEU A 337 -6.11 -19.18 -16.38
C LEU A 337 -6.36 -17.71 -16.71
N TYR A 338 -5.97 -16.81 -15.85
CA TYR A 338 -6.11 -15.36 -16.08
C TYR A 338 -5.36 -14.90 -17.35
N TYR A 339 -4.10 -15.28 -17.48
CA TYR A 339 -3.30 -14.89 -18.65
C TYR A 339 -3.70 -15.65 -19.91
N CYS A 340 -4.20 -16.87 -19.82
CA CYS A 340 -4.77 -17.58 -20.96
C CYS A 340 -6.02 -16.85 -21.51
N LEU A 341 -6.91 -16.38 -20.62
CA LEU A 341 -8.08 -15.60 -21.02
C LEU A 341 -7.70 -14.25 -21.63
N LEU A 342 -6.70 -13.59 -21.07
CA LEU A 342 -6.19 -12.33 -21.61
C LEU A 342 -5.58 -12.53 -23.00
N TYR A 343 -4.83 -13.61 -23.20
CA TYR A 343 -4.24 -13.95 -24.49
C TYR A 343 -5.30 -14.25 -25.57
N THR A 344 -6.35 -14.99 -25.23
CA THR A 344 -7.42 -15.33 -26.20
C THR A 344 -8.24 -14.10 -26.59
N SER A 345 -8.44 -13.13 -25.69
CA SER A 345 -9.14 -11.88 -26.01
C SER A 345 -8.33 -10.97 -26.96
N ASP A 346 -7.00 -11.10 -26.98
CA ASP A 346 -6.12 -10.34 -27.90
C ASP A 346 -6.06 -10.97 -29.29
N ALA A 347 -6.43 -12.26 -29.43
CA ALA A 347 -6.44 -12.99 -30.70
C ALA A 347 -7.75 -12.85 -31.48
N ALA A 348 -8.79 -12.30 -30.88
CA ALA A 348 -10.11 -12.06 -31.50
C ALA A 348 -10.23 -10.63 -32.02
#